data_b75ceb04ac3031378aee77d27914e333
#
_entry.id   b75ceb04ac3031378aee77d27914e333
#
_cell.length_a   1.000
_cell.length_b   1.000
_cell.length_c   1.000
_cell.angle_alpha   90.00
_cell.angle_beta   90.00
_cell.angle_gamma   90.00
#
_symmetry.space_group_name_H-M   'P 1'
#
loop_
_entity.id
_entity.type
_entity.pdbx_description
1 polymer ?
#
loop_
_entity_poly.entity_id
_entity_poly.type
_entity_poly.pdbx_seq_one_letter_code
_entity_poly.pdbx_strand_id
1 'polypeptide(L)'
;MDYETYRIADLIDEIAMGPFGSNIKVSCFVDSGVPVLNGSNLEGFSLSEKTFRYVTREKADSLNKANAHRGDIVITHRGTLGQIVFIPQDSKYDRYVISQSQFRVRCNDKVLPEYLVYYFHTPIGQHKLLSNASQVGVPALARPSSTFQQIEVVLPELSIQKRVVEIISTIQKKIVNNQELNDNLEQQAQSYFQELFVDNADPEWAIGTISDLGTVVGGSTPSKAKPEYYTESGIAWITPKDLSINKSKFVSHGENDITELGLKNSSAAIMPEGTVLFSSRAPIGYIAIAAGEVTTNQGFKSVVPKPEIGTPFVYFFLKNTLPVIEGMASGSTFKEVSGSTMKNVPAVIPDAETLAKFSDFCAPIFAQQRILEEQNQSLATLRDNLLPKLMSGEIDVSAVQL
;
A
#
# COMPACT_ATOMS: atom_id res chain seq x y z
N MET A 1 5.64 36.61 -2.12
CA MET A 1 6.30 35.70 -1.21
C MET A 1 7.77 35.67 -1.54
N ASP A 2 8.63 35.90 -0.58
CA ASP A 2 10.07 35.82 -0.78
C ASP A 2 10.53 34.38 -0.55
N TYR A 3 11.20 33.83 -1.55
CA TYR A 3 11.80 32.51 -1.51
C TYR A 3 13.31 32.64 -1.52
N GLU A 4 13.98 31.96 -0.60
CA GLU A 4 15.42 31.92 -0.49
C GLU A 4 15.99 30.56 -0.83
N THR A 5 17.18 30.53 -1.43
CA THR A 5 17.88 29.30 -1.76
C THR A 5 18.82 28.91 -0.63
N TYR A 6 18.68 27.70 -0.13
CA TYR A 6 19.55 27.13 0.92
C TYR A 6 20.15 25.80 0.42
N ARG A 7 21.35 25.50 0.89
CA ARG A 7 21.85 24.13 0.86
C ARG A 7 21.30 23.38 2.05
N ILE A 8 21.04 22.08 1.88
CA ILE A 8 20.59 21.23 3.01
C ILE A 8 21.55 21.32 4.18
N ALA A 9 22.86 21.45 3.93
CA ALA A 9 23.85 21.67 4.99
C ALA A 9 23.55 22.87 5.91
N ASP A 10 22.89 23.92 5.39
CA ASP A 10 22.53 25.14 6.13
C ASP A 10 21.21 25.00 6.92
N LEU A 11 20.48 23.91 6.72
CA LEU A 11 19.15 23.62 7.26
C LEU A 11 19.15 22.50 8.31
N ILE A 12 20.30 21.90 8.60
CA ILE A 12 20.40 20.74 9.47
C ILE A 12 21.42 20.92 10.58
N ASP A 13 21.11 20.42 11.76
CA ASP A 13 22.03 20.35 12.89
C ASP A 13 22.84 19.05 12.91
N GLU A 14 22.23 17.96 12.43
CA GLU A 14 22.87 16.64 12.46
C GLU A 14 22.45 15.78 11.26
N ILE A 15 23.41 15.03 10.73
CA ILE A 15 23.19 13.93 9.80
C ILE A 15 23.98 12.70 10.24
N ALA A 16 23.33 11.52 10.23
CA ALA A 16 23.99 10.30 10.68
C ALA A 16 23.56 9.09 9.84
N MET A 17 24.55 8.29 9.47
CA MET A 17 24.31 7.04 8.75
C MET A 17 23.81 5.93 9.70
N GLY A 18 23.03 5.03 9.18
CA GLY A 18 22.67 3.79 9.86
C GLY A 18 23.90 2.92 10.16
N PRO A 19 23.78 1.98 11.10
CA PRO A 19 24.89 1.17 11.54
C PRO A 19 25.34 0.20 10.43
N PHE A 20 26.61 -0.20 10.45
CA PHE A 20 27.08 -1.28 9.57
C PHE A 20 26.30 -2.57 9.85
N GLY A 21 26.05 -3.39 8.81
CA GLY A 21 25.24 -4.60 8.93
C GLY A 21 25.74 -5.62 9.98
N SER A 22 27.04 -5.63 10.26
CA SER A 22 27.63 -6.44 11.33
C SER A 22 27.21 -6.00 12.73
N ASN A 23 26.72 -4.78 12.90
CA ASN A 23 26.33 -4.22 14.19
C ASN A 23 24.91 -4.61 14.62
N ILE A 24 24.03 -4.98 13.67
CA ILE A 24 22.70 -5.50 13.98
C ILE A 24 22.54 -6.85 13.27
N LYS A 25 22.89 -7.92 13.99
CA LYS A 25 22.68 -9.31 13.54
C LYS A 25 21.28 -9.78 13.92
N VAL A 26 20.81 -10.84 13.27
CA VAL A 26 19.50 -11.45 13.57
C VAL A 26 19.39 -11.81 15.07
N SER A 27 20.48 -12.25 15.69
CA SER A 27 20.56 -12.56 17.13
C SER A 27 20.44 -11.35 18.08
N CYS A 28 20.44 -10.12 17.56
CA CYS A 28 20.23 -8.91 18.38
C CYS A 28 18.74 -8.57 18.52
N PHE A 29 17.85 -9.20 17.73
CA PHE A 29 16.43 -8.92 17.81
C PHE A 29 15.78 -9.62 19.00
N VAL A 30 14.85 -8.88 19.62
CA VAL A 30 14.06 -9.30 20.78
C VAL A 30 12.59 -9.00 20.50
N ASP A 31 11.68 -9.57 21.32
CA ASP A 31 10.23 -9.41 21.11
C ASP A 31 9.73 -8.00 21.48
N SER A 32 10.45 -7.28 22.33
CA SER A 32 10.09 -5.91 22.73
C SER A 32 11.35 -5.09 23.07
N GLY A 33 11.27 -3.76 22.92
CA GLY A 33 12.39 -2.87 23.19
C GLY A 33 12.36 -1.61 22.33
N VAL A 34 13.52 -1.21 21.78
CA VAL A 34 13.63 -0.08 20.86
C VAL A 34 13.36 -0.57 19.43
N PRO A 35 12.38 0.01 18.73
CA PRO A 35 12.04 -0.43 17.38
C PRO A 35 13.16 -0.12 16.37
N VAL A 36 13.37 -1.04 15.43
CA VAL A 36 14.33 -0.90 14.32
C VAL A 36 13.56 -0.65 13.03
N LEU A 37 13.90 0.45 12.36
CA LEU A 37 13.26 0.86 11.10
C LEU A 37 13.78 0.02 9.94
N ASN A 38 12.87 -0.30 9.04
CA ASN A 38 13.15 -0.93 7.76
C ASN A 38 12.43 -0.19 6.63
N GLY A 39 12.55 -0.65 5.38
CA GLY A 39 11.96 0.04 4.24
C GLY A 39 10.43 0.16 4.29
N SER A 40 9.73 -0.82 4.88
CA SER A 40 8.26 -0.76 4.99
C SER A 40 7.75 0.27 6.01
N ASN A 41 8.62 0.77 6.88
CA ASN A 41 8.27 1.86 7.79
C ASN A 41 8.38 3.24 7.13
N LEU A 42 9.03 3.35 5.95
CA LEU A 42 9.28 4.59 5.23
C LEU A 42 8.35 4.76 4.02
N GLU A 43 7.13 4.27 4.10
CA GLU A 43 6.11 4.44 3.08
C GLU A 43 5.28 5.71 3.36
N GLY A 44 5.14 6.58 2.35
CA GLY A 44 4.40 7.86 2.49
C GLY A 44 5.26 8.99 3.07
N PHE A 45 4.65 9.93 3.76
CA PHE A 45 5.30 11.16 4.26
C PHE A 45 5.79 11.02 5.70
N SER A 46 5.09 10.29 6.53
CA SER A 46 5.42 10.05 7.93
C SER A 46 5.75 8.60 8.19
N LEU A 47 6.45 8.36 9.29
CA LEU A 47 6.83 7.03 9.72
C LEU A 47 5.60 6.12 9.89
N SER A 48 5.62 4.94 9.25
CA SER A 48 4.62 3.89 9.47
C SER A 48 5.00 3.03 10.68
N GLU A 49 4.09 2.93 11.65
CA GLU A 49 4.31 2.21 12.91
C GLU A 49 3.60 0.84 12.98
N LYS A 50 3.27 0.25 11.82
CA LYS A 50 2.48 -0.99 11.76
C LYS A 50 3.24 -2.22 12.27
N THR A 51 4.51 -2.38 11.89
CA THR A 51 5.32 -3.54 12.27
C THR A 51 6.77 -3.16 12.51
N PHE A 52 7.36 -3.70 13.59
CA PHE A 52 8.76 -3.50 13.93
C PHE A 52 9.43 -4.80 14.35
N ARG A 53 10.74 -4.86 14.17
CA ARG A 53 11.64 -5.68 14.98
C ARG A 53 12.24 -4.80 16.06
N TYR A 54 12.63 -5.38 17.18
CA TYR A 54 13.13 -4.63 18.31
C TYR A 54 14.54 -5.06 18.68
N VAL A 55 15.27 -4.14 19.30
CA VAL A 55 16.54 -4.41 19.97
C VAL A 55 16.46 -3.97 21.43
N THR A 56 17.34 -4.49 22.31
CA THR A 56 17.38 -4.04 23.70
C THR A 56 17.78 -2.56 23.79
N ARG A 57 17.49 -1.92 24.92
CA ARG A 57 17.89 -0.52 25.16
C ARG A 57 19.41 -0.37 25.12
N GLU A 58 20.15 -1.28 25.74
CA GLU A 58 21.62 -1.30 25.76
C GLU A 58 22.18 -1.43 24.36
N LYS A 59 21.53 -2.25 23.50
CA LYS A 59 21.91 -2.38 22.11
C LYS A 59 21.69 -1.09 21.34
N ALA A 60 20.52 -0.45 21.50
CA ALA A 60 20.22 0.84 20.88
C ALA A 60 21.24 1.92 21.36
N ASP A 61 21.57 1.96 22.66
CA ASP A 61 22.56 2.89 23.21
C ASP A 61 23.95 2.69 22.59
N SER A 62 24.33 1.43 22.34
CA SER A 62 25.62 1.11 21.68
C SER A 62 25.68 1.55 20.22
N LEU A 63 24.54 1.79 19.57
CA LEU A 63 24.46 2.24 18.18
C LEU A 63 24.50 3.77 18.03
N ASN A 64 24.53 4.49 19.15
CA ASN A 64 24.80 5.93 19.24
C ASN A 64 24.01 6.76 18.19
N LYS A 65 24.71 7.32 17.18
CA LYS A 65 24.13 8.22 16.16
C LYS A 65 23.08 7.57 15.24
N ALA A 66 22.99 6.24 15.22
CA ALA A 66 21.95 5.53 14.47
C ALA A 66 20.57 5.55 15.16
N ASN A 67 20.45 6.21 16.30
CA ASN A 67 19.15 6.45 16.94
C ASN A 67 18.49 7.69 16.34
N ALA A 68 17.29 7.52 15.80
CA ALA A 68 16.43 8.59 15.32
C ALA A 68 15.35 8.91 16.37
N HIS A 69 14.94 10.15 16.45
CA HIS A 69 14.00 10.66 17.44
C HIS A 69 12.84 11.38 16.75
N ARG A 70 11.80 11.72 17.51
CA ARG A 70 10.69 12.56 17.04
C ARG A 70 11.23 13.85 16.44
N GLY A 71 10.70 14.22 15.27
CA GLY A 71 11.18 15.35 14.48
C GLY A 71 12.36 15.07 13.55
N ASP A 72 13.06 13.94 13.69
CA ASP A 72 14.08 13.56 12.72
C ASP A 72 13.46 13.10 11.39
N ILE A 73 14.18 13.32 10.30
CA ILE A 73 13.87 12.79 8.96
C ILE A 73 14.71 11.54 8.75
N VAL A 74 14.10 10.49 8.17
CA VAL A 74 14.80 9.23 7.81
C VAL A 74 14.69 9.02 6.31
N ILE A 75 15.83 8.70 5.67
CA ILE A 75 15.96 8.56 4.23
C ILE A 75 16.60 7.21 3.90
N THR A 76 16.05 6.52 2.90
CA THR A 76 16.64 5.28 2.36
C THR A 76 17.68 5.60 1.30
N HIS A 77 18.93 5.17 1.52
CA HIS A 77 20.02 5.36 0.58
C HIS A 77 20.42 4.09 -0.19
N ARG A 78 19.86 2.93 0.15
CA ARG A 78 20.15 1.65 -0.51
C ARG A 78 18.91 0.77 -0.55
N GLY A 79 18.63 0.16 -1.71
CA GLY A 79 17.43 -0.66 -1.97
C GLY A 79 16.32 0.19 -2.57
N THR A 80 15.24 0.42 -1.86
CA THR A 80 14.11 1.25 -2.32
C THR A 80 14.47 2.73 -2.19
N LEU A 81 15.17 3.26 -3.21
CA LEU A 81 15.58 4.67 -3.20
C LEU A 81 14.39 5.63 -3.30
N GLY A 82 14.59 6.85 -2.81
CA GLY A 82 13.57 7.91 -2.85
C GLY A 82 12.63 7.93 -1.64
N GLN A 83 12.66 6.90 -0.79
CA GLN A 83 11.90 6.93 0.46
C GLN A 83 12.48 7.95 1.43
N ILE A 84 11.63 8.86 1.88
CA ILE A 84 11.95 9.89 2.86
C ILE A 84 10.72 10.16 3.72
N VAL A 85 10.85 10.09 5.04
CA VAL A 85 9.76 10.33 5.99
C VAL A 85 10.26 11.16 7.17
N PHE A 86 9.37 11.89 7.84
CA PHE A 86 9.64 12.44 9.17
C PHE A 86 9.04 11.54 10.25
N ILE A 87 9.61 11.61 11.45
CA ILE A 87 9.10 10.95 12.65
C ILE A 87 8.18 11.96 13.36
N PRO A 88 6.85 11.71 13.41
CA PRO A 88 5.89 12.62 14.04
C PRO A 88 6.18 12.86 15.52
N GLN A 89 5.74 14.00 16.06
CA GLN A 89 5.88 14.33 17.47
C GLN A 89 5.03 13.43 18.38
N ASP A 90 3.93 12.90 17.84
CA ASP A 90 3.00 11.99 18.51
C ASP A 90 3.28 10.50 18.23
N SER A 91 4.42 10.17 17.61
CA SER A 91 4.85 8.79 17.39
C SER A 91 4.81 7.96 18.66
N LYS A 92 4.48 6.67 18.53
CA LYS A 92 4.36 5.71 19.65
C LYS A 92 5.62 5.62 20.51
N TYR A 93 6.78 5.71 19.87
CA TYR A 93 8.08 5.65 20.55
C TYR A 93 8.82 6.99 20.39
N ASP A 94 9.63 7.34 21.36
CA ASP A 94 10.50 8.54 21.34
C ASP A 94 11.82 8.28 20.65
N ARG A 95 12.16 7.00 20.41
CA ARG A 95 13.43 6.59 19.84
C ARG A 95 13.28 5.37 18.95
N TYR A 96 13.95 5.40 17.80
CA TYR A 96 14.01 4.34 16.81
C TYR A 96 15.46 4.12 16.40
N VAL A 97 15.84 2.89 16.07
CA VAL A 97 17.12 2.59 15.45
C VAL A 97 16.94 2.52 13.94
N ILE A 98 17.66 3.34 13.16
CA ILE A 98 17.63 3.25 11.70
C ILE A 98 18.46 2.05 11.20
N SER A 99 18.08 1.47 10.06
CA SER A 99 18.80 0.34 9.46
C SER A 99 20.07 0.78 8.72
N GLN A 100 20.90 -0.19 8.35
CA GLN A 100 22.11 0.05 7.55
C GLN A 100 21.84 0.68 6.18
N SER A 101 20.61 0.60 5.68
CA SER A 101 20.20 1.15 4.37
C SER A 101 19.66 2.56 4.46
N GLN A 102 19.71 3.17 5.65
CA GLN A 102 19.11 4.45 5.95
C GLN A 102 20.13 5.43 6.54
N PHE A 103 19.81 6.71 6.42
CA PHE A 103 20.44 7.76 7.22
C PHE A 103 19.36 8.67 7.79
N ARG A 104 19.66 9.36 8.87
CA ARG A 104 18.76 10.32 9.51
C ARG A 104 19.32 11.72 9.47
N VAL A 105 18.41 12.68 9.53
CA VAL A 105 18.71 14.11 9.52
C VAL A 105 17.88 14.77 10.61
N ARG A 106 18.50 15.67 11.36
CA ARG A 106 17.82 16.60 12.27
C ARG A 106 17.86 18.00 11.67
N CYS A 107 16.69 18.57 11.42
CA CYS A 107 16.58 19.95 10.95
C CYS A 107 16.86 20.94 12.06
N ASN A 108 17.38 22.12 11.68
CA ASN A 108 17.46 23.28 12.56
C ASN A 108 16.17 24.12 12.50
N ASP A 109 16.18 25.29 13.11
CA ASP A 109 15.03 26.20 13.23
C ASP A 109 14.64 26.93 11.96
N LYS A 110 15.36 26.78 10.83
CA LYS A 110 15.05 27.43 9.55
C LYS A 110 14.06 26.67 8.70
N VAL A 111 13.87 25.37 8.95
CA VAL A 111 12.99 24.53 8.14
C VAL A 111 12.20 23.54 8.99
N LEU A 112 10.92 23.37 8.67
CA LEU A 112 10.09 22.33 9.27
C LEU A 112 10.44 20.98 8.64
N PRO A 113 10.67 19.91 9.43
CA PRO A 113 10.96 18.58 8.91
C PRO A 113 9.87 18.09 7.94
N GLU A 114 8.60 18.31 8.28
CA GLU A 114 7.45 17.94 7.45
C GLU A 114 7.50 18.66 6.09
N TYR A 115 7.82 19.97 6.09
CA TYR A 115 7.91 20.74 4.86
C TYR A 115 9.01 20.21 3.95
N LEU A 116 10.18 19.90 4.53
CA LEU A 116 11.31 19.35 3.78
C LEU A 116 11.00 17.96 3.21
N VAL A 117 10.31 17.09 3.96
CA VAL A 117 9.83 15.81 3.46
C VAL A 117 8.84 16.02 2.31
N TYR A 118 7.87 16.90 2.45
CA TYR A 118 6.91 17.22 1.39
C TYR A 118 7.60 17.74 0.12
N TYR A 119 8.61 18.61 0.27
CA TYR A 119 9.42 19.08 -0.86
C TYR A 119 10.05 17.89 -1.61
N PHE A 120 10.67 16.95 -0.89
CA PHE A 120 11.32 15.79 -1.51
C PHE A 120 10.34 14.75 -2.07
N HIS A 121 9.07 14.83 -1.78
CA HIS A 121 8.03 14.05 -2.45
C HIS A 121 7.51 14.70 -3.75
N THR A 122 7.89 15.93 -4.05
CA THR A 122 7.61 16.53 -5.38
C THR A 122 8.49 15.91 -6.46
N PRO A 123 8.10 15.97 -7.76
CA PRO A 123 8.95 15.51 -8.86
C PRO A 123 10.33 16.17 -8.86
N ILE A 124 10.41 17.47 -8.56
CA ILE A 124 11.68 18.22 -8.49
C ILE A 124 12.52 17.72 -7.31
N GLY A 125 11.92 17.54 -6.15
CA GLY A 125 12.61 17.05 -4.95
C GLY A 125 13.14 15.63 -5.14
N GLN A 126 12.32 14.72 -5.69
CA GLN A 126 12.74 13.36 -6.02
C GLN A 126 13.87 13.33 -7.05
N HIS A 127 13.79 14.15 -8.10
CA HIS A 127 14.88 14.26 -9.07
C HIS A 127 16.20 14.67 -8.42
N LYS A 128 16.17 15.68 -7.53
CA LYS A 128 17.36 16.12 -6.80
C LYS A 128 17.89 15.04 -5.85
N LEU A 129 17.02 14.38 -5.09
CA LEU A 129 17.38 13.31 -4.16
C LEU A 129 18.05 12.13 -4.88
N LEU A 130 17.57 11.78 -6.07
CA LEU A 130 18.02 10.63 -6.84
C LEU A 130 19.11 10.95 -7.87
N SER A 131 19.55 12.21 -7.98
CA SER A 131 20.51 12.66 -9.01
C SER A 131 21.83 11.89 -9.04
N ASN A 132 22.25 11.31 -7.91
CA ASN A 132 23.47 10.51 -7.76
C ASN A 132 23.19 9.01 -7.48
N ALA A 133 22.01 8.53 -7.90
CA ALA A 133 21.65 7.12 -7.75
C ALA A 133 22.42 6.25 -8.77
N SER A 134 23.06 5.18 -8.28
CA SER A 134 23.59 4.11 -9.10
C SER A 134 22.59 2.97 -9.19
N GLN A 135 22.33 2.48 -10.41
CA GLN A 135 21.43 1.34 -10.66
C GLN A 135 22.21 0.05 -10.95
N VAL A 136 23.54 0.04 -10.82
CA VAL A 136 24.35 -1.16 -11.03
C VAL A 136 24.29 -2.02 -9.76
N GLY A 137 23.70 -3.19 -9.86
CA GLY A 137 23.46 -4.10 -8.74
C GLY A 137 22.29 -3.65 -7.87
N VAL A 138 22.47 -3.60 -6.55
CA VAL A 138 21.46 -3.05 -5.63
C VAL A 138 21.47 -1.53 -5.75
N PRO A 139 20.34 -0.89 -6.10
CA PRO A 139 20.26 0.56 -6.21
C PRO A 139 20.78 1.26 -4.95
N ALA A 140 21.65 2.27 -5.10
CA ALA A 140 22.23 2.98 -3.98
C ALA A 140 22.57 4.43 -4.36
N LEU A 141 22.47 5.35 -3.38
CA LEU A 141 22.97 6.73 -3.51
C LEU A 141 24.49 6.72 -3.28
N ALA A 142 25.25 7.38 -4.15
CA ALA A 142 26.68 7.57 -3.96
C ALA A 142 26.92 8.63 -2.88
N ARG A 143 27.75 8.31 -1.86
CA ARG A 143 28.08 9.21 -0.75
C ARG A 143 26.85 9.90 -0.16
N PRO A 144 25.83 9.15 0.33
CA PRO A 144 24.49 9.67 0.59
C PRO A 144 24.44 10.90 1.49
N SER A 145 25.19 10.92 2.59
CA SER A 145 25.20 12.05 3.53
C SER A 145 25.80 13.33 2.92
N SER A 146 26.97 13.24 2.28
CA SER A 146 27.62 14.42 1.69
C SER A 146 26.89 14.91 0.45
N THR A 147 26.33 14.02 -0.36
CA THR A 147 25.51 14.38 -1.52
C THR A 147 24.23 15.09 -1.10
N PHE A 148 23.54 14.54 -0.09
CA PHE A 148 22.32 15.13 0.44
C PHE A 148 22.55 16.56 0.95
N GLN A 149 23.63 16.80 1.68
CA GLN A 149 23.98 18.11 2.21
C GLN A 149 24.23 19.17 1.12
N GLN A 150 24.62 18.77 -0.09
CA GLN A 150 24.89 19.69 -1.20
C GLN A 150 23.62 20.03 -2.02
N ILE A 151 22.50 19.35 -1.76
CA ILE A 151 21.24 19.66 -2.48
C ILE A 151 20.80 21.07 -2.12
N GLU A 152 20.49 21.86 -3.14
CA GLU A 152 19.90 23.19 -3.00
C GLU A 152 18.38 23.09 -3.02
N VAL A 153 17.74 23.73 -2.05
CA VAL A 153 16.29 23.82 -1.92
C VAL A 153 15.88 25.29 -1.84
N VAL A 154 14.72 25.59 -2.38
CA VAL A 154 14.14 26.94 -2.34
C VAL A 154 13.01 26.92 -1.33
N LEU A 155 13.10 27.73 -0.30
CA LEU A 155 12.17 27.73 0.83
C LEU A 155 11.54 29.11 1.04
N PRO A 156 10.25 29.18 1.37
CA PRO A 156 9.62 30.39 1.88
C PRO A 156 9.91 30.57 3.37
N GLU A 157 9.50 31.67 3.95
CA GLU A 157 9.54 31.90 5.39
C GLU A 157 8.76 30.84 6.18
N LEU A 158 9.10 30.66 7.46
CA LEU A 158 8.51 29.61 8.34
C LEU A 158 7.00 29.71 8.48
N SER A 159 6.43 30.91 8.42
CA SER A 159 4.98 31.11 8.49
C SER A 159 4.26 30.45 7.31
N ILE A 160 4.82 30.56 6.11
CA ILE A 160 4.32 29.91 4.89
C ILE A 160 4.55 28.40 4.94
N GLN A 161 5.75 27.96 5.39
CA GLN A 161 6.02 26.53 5.58
C GLN A 161 4.97 25.89 6.50
N LYS A 162 4.62 26.53 7.64
CA LYS A 162 3.59 26.04 8.57
C LYS A 162 2.23 25.87 7.89
N ARG A 163 1.79 26.86 7.09
CA ARG A 163 0.51 26.79 6.37
C ARG A 163 0.48 25.65 5.35
N VAL A 164 1.55 25.49 4.57
CA VAL A 164 1.67 24.38 3.61
C VAL A 164 1.61 23.05 4.32
N VAL A 165 2.36 22.90 5.44
CA VAL A 165 2.34 21.70 6.27
C VAL A 165 0.94 21.41 6.79
N GLU A 166 0.22 22.42 7.27
CA GLU A 166 -1.13 22.28 7.81
C GLU A 166 -2.12 21.80 6.74
N ILE A 167 -2.08 22.36 5.52
CA ILE A 167 -2.92 21.93 4.40
C ILE A 167 -2.66 20.45 4.06
N ILE A 168 -1.41 20.10 3.79
CA ILE A 168 -1.05 18.74 3.36
C ILE A 168 -1.27 17.73 4.47
N SER A 169 -0.93 18.06 5.72
CA SER A 169 -1.15 17.17 6.87
C SER A 169 -2.63 16.91 7.13
N THR A 170 -3.51 17.90 6.90
CA THR A 170 -4.96 17.72 7.05
C THR A 170 -5.49 16.69 6.06
N ILE A 171 -5.08 16.79 4.78
CA ILE A 171 -5.44 15.80 3.75
C ILE A 171 -4.89 14.41 4.14
N GLN A 172 -3.62 14.37 4.55
CA GLN A 172 -2.96 13.12 4.91
C GLN A 172 -3.60 12.45 6.13
N LYS A 173 -3.93 13.21 7.16
CA LYS A 173 -4.66 12.71 8.35
C LYS A 173 -6.02 12.12 7.97
N LYS A 174 -6.74 12.78 7.06
CA LYS A 174 -8.04 12.25 6.59
C LYS A 174 -7.87 10.92 5.86
N ILE A 175 -6.83 10.77 5.01
CA ILE A 175 -6.51 9.50 4.33
C ILE A 175 -6.21 8.41 5.35
N VAL A 176 -5.38 8.70 6.35
CA VAL A 176 -5.02 7.72 7.40
C VAL A 176 -6.23 7.32 8.23
N ASN A 177 -7.04 8.28 8.69
CA ASN A 177 -8.26 7.99 9.45
C ASN A 177 -9.25 7.13 8.65
N ASN A 178 -9.40 7.40 7.36
CA ASN A 178 -10.24 6.58 6.49
C ASN A 178 -9.69 5.15 6.36
N GLN A 179 -8.36 4.97 6.28
CA GLN A 179 -7.73 3.65 6.24
C GLN A 179 -7.95 2.88 7.56
N GLU A 180 -7.76 3.54 8.70
CA GLU A 180 -8.00 2.93 10.02
C GLU A 180 -9.46 2.50 10.20
N LEU A 181 -10.40 3.36 9.76
CA LEU A 181 -11.82 3.01 9.77
C LEU A 181 -12.10 1.82 8.85
N ASN A 182 -11.49 1.79 7.65
CA ASN A 182 -11.64 0.70 6.70
C ASN A 182 -11.12 -0.63 7.25
N ASP A 183 -9.93 -0.62 7.88
CA ASP A 183 -9.34 -1.77 8.54
C ASP A 183 -10.24 -2.29 9.69
N ASN A 184 -10.85 -1.38 10.44
CA ASN A 184 -11.76 -1.72 11.54
C ASN A 184 -13.05 -2.37 11.02
N LEU A 185 -13.64 -1.82 9.96
CA LEU A 185 -14.81 -2.39 9.28
C LEU A 185 -14.51 -3.79 8.72
N GLU A 186 -13.33 -3.98 8.13
CA GLU A 186 -12.87 -5.28 7.65
C GLU A 186 -12.78 -6.30 8.77
N GLN A 187 -12.18 -5.91 9.91
CA GLN A 187 -12.06 -6.78 11.07
C GLN A 187 -13.42 -7.17 11.65
N GLN A 188 -14.39 -6.26 11.71
CA GLN A 188 -15.75 -6.57 12.16
C GLN A 188 -16.41 -7.63 11.28
N ALA A 189 -16.36 -7.44 9.94
CA ALA A 189 -16.92 -8.41 9.01
C ALA A 189 -16.18 -9.76 9.05
N GLN A 190 -14.85 -9.75 9.17
CA GLN A 190 -14.04 -10.96 9.30
C GLN A 190 -14.36 -11.72 10.60
N SER A 191 -14.53 -11.02 11.73
CA SER A 191 -14.86 -11.64 13.02
C SER A 191 -16.24 -12.26 12.98
N TYR A 192 -17.21 -11.61 12.34
CA TYR A 192 -18.56 -12.16 12.19
C TYR A 192 -18.60 -13.37 11.23
N PHE A 193 -17.77 -13.34 10.15
CA PHE A 193 -17.56 -14.52 9.32
C PHE A 193 -16.99 -15.69 10.13
N GLN A 194 -15.96 -15.43 10.92
CA GLN A 194 -15.33 -16.44 11.78
C GLN A 194 -16.36 -17.06 12.76
N GLU A 195 -17.14 -16.20 13.42
CA GLU A 195 -18.17 -16.65 14.36
C GLU A 195 -19.21 -17.55 13.70
N LEU A 196 -19.77 -17.12 12.55
CA LEU A 196 -20.89 -17.83 11.92
C LEU A 196 -20.47 -19.10 11.18
N PHE A 197 -19.34 -19.03 10.44
CA PHE A 197 -18.99 -20.06 9.45
C PHE A 197 -17.80 -20.93 9.82
N VAL A 198 -17.12 -20.61 10.93
CA VAL A 198 -15.98 -21.40 11.41
C VAL A 198 -16.23 -21.92 12.82
N ASP A 199 -16.43 -21.01 13.78
CA ASP A 199 -16.53 -21.37 15.21
C ASP A 199 -17.87 -22.02 15.54
N ASN A 200 -18.96 -21.58 14.92
CA ASN A 200 -20.33 -22.09 15.11
C ASN A 200 -20.91 -22.70 13.82
N ALA A 201 -20.04 -23.21 12.93
CA ALA A 201 -20.49 -23.87 11.71
C ALA A 201 -21.41 -25.06 12.03
N ASP A 202 -22.59 -25.11 11.40
CA ASP A 202 -23.51 -26.23 11.57
C ASP A 202 -22.92 -27.48 10.91
N PRO A 203 -22.72 -28.59 11.65
CA PRO A 203 -22.20 -29.84 11.11
C PRO A 203 -23.09 -30.47 10.03
N GLU A 204 -24.36 -30.07 9.96
CA GLU A 204 -25.32 -30.57 8.95
C GLU A 204 -25.26 -29.79 7.61
N TRP A 205 -24.46 -28.72 7.53
CA TRP A 205 -24.29 -28.02 6.26
C TRP A 205 -23.68 -28.91 5.19
N ALA A 206 -24.17 -28.76 3.97
CA ALA A 206 -23.68 -29.57 2.84
C ALA A 206 -22.20 -29.27 2.55
N ILE A 207 -21.47 -30.33 2.22
CA ILE A 207 -20.10 -30.21 1.73
C ILE A 207 -20.13 -30.24 0.22
N GLY A 208 -19.56 -29.21 -0.40
CA GLY A 208 -19.44 -29.03 -1.84
C GLY A 208 -18.06 -28.51 -2.22
N THR A 209 -18.05 -27.67 -3.25
CA THR A 209 -16.83 -27.05 -3.80
C THR A 209 -17.08 -25.58 -4.12
N ILE A 210 -16.03 -24.84 -4.48
CA ILE A 210 -16.18 -23.45 -4.95
C ILE A 210 -17.16 -23.35 -6.13
N SER A 211 -17.29 -24.38 -6.98
CA SER A 211 -18.29 -24.39 -8.06
C SER A 211 -19.74 -24.34 -7.55
N ASP A 212 -19.98 -24.74 -6.33
CA ASP A 212 -21.30 -24.65 -5.70
C ASP A 212 -21.56 -23.24 -5.13
N LEU A 213 -20.50 -22.48 -4.81
CA LEU A 213 -20.59 -21.10 -4.35
C LEU A 213 -20.73 -20.08 -5.50
N GLY A 214 -20.16 -20.39 -6.66
CA GLY A 214 -20.16 -19.47 -7.79
C GLY A 214 -19.52 -20.04 -9.05
N THR A 215 -19.49 -19.24 -10.09
CA THR A 215 -18.83 -19.59 -11.36
C THR A 215 -17.38 -19.17 -11.33
N VAL A 216 -16.48 -20.12 -11.51
CA VAL A 216 -15.02 -19.85 -11.62
C VAL A 216 -14.70 -19.41 -13.04
N VAL A 217 -14.21 -18.19 -13.19
CA VAL A 217 -13.85 -17.56 -14.47
C VAL A 217 -12.34 -17.35 -14.53
N GLY A 218 -11.70 -17.85 -15.58
CA GLY A 218 -10.30 -17.57 -15.89
C GLY A 218 -10.16 -16.31 -16.75
N GLY A 219 -9.09 -15.56 -16.55
CA GLY A 219 -8.78 -14.43 -17.40
C GLY A 219 -7.94 -14.78 -18.64
N SER A 220 -7.73 -13.79 -19.50
CA SER A 220 -6.90 -13.89 -20.72
C SER A 220 -6.15 -12.59 -20.99
N THR A 221 -5.03 -12.71 -21.72
CA THR A 221 -4.23 -11.56 -22.15
C THR A 221 -4.36 -11.43 -23.65
N PRO A 222 -4.96 -10.35 -24.18
CA PRO A 222 -4.91 -10.03 -25.60
C PRO A 222 -3.45 -9.94 -26.09
N SER A 223 -3.21 -10.19 -27.37
CA SER A 223 -1.86 -10.18 -27.91
C SER A 223 -1.17 -8.82 -27.69
N LYS A 224 -0.09 -8.80 -26.92
CA LYS A 224 0.72 -7.58 -26.67
C LYS A 224 1.43 -7.05 -27.93
N ALA A 225 1.55 -7.87 -28.98
CA ALA A 225 2.09 -7.43 -30.27
C ALA A 225 1.12 -6.53 -31.05
N LYS A 226 -0.11 -6.34 -30.56
CA LYS A 226 -1.16 -5.54 -31.17
C LYS A 226 -1.58 -4.41 -30.22
N PRO A 227 -0.92 -3.21 -30.30
CA PRO A 227 -1.23 -2.06 -29.44
C PRO A 227 -2.71 -1.64 -29.52
N GLU A 228 -3.37 -1.86 -30.66
CA GLU A 228 -4.77 -1.56 -30.87
C GLU A 228 -5.77 -2.37 -30.00
N TYR A 229 -5.26 -3.38 -29.28
CA TYR A 229 -6.05 -4.16 -28.33
C TYR A 229 -6.10 -3.50 -26.93
N TYR A 230 -5.31 -2.45 -26.70
CA TYR A 230 -5.17 -1.77 -25.44
C TYR A 230 -5.52 -0.29 -25.55
N THR A 231 -5.99 0.30 -24.46
CA THR A 231 -6.38 1.70 -24.38
C THR A 231 -6.25 2.19 -22.93
N GLU A 232 -6.23 3.53 -22.75
CA GLU A 232 -6.28 4.15 -21.41
C GLU A 232 -7.71 4.20 -20.85
N SER A 233 -8.73 4.10 -21.70
CA SER A 233 -10.14 4.10 -21.31
C SER A 233 -10.94 3.17 -22.23
N GLY A 234 -11.45 2.08 -21.68
CA GLY A 234 -12.17 1.03 -22.40
C GLY A 234 -12.80 0.02 -21.45
N ILE A 235 -12.63 -1.27 -21.76
CA ILE A 235 -13.08 -2.36 -20.90
C ILE A 235 -12.01 -2.63 -19.85
N ALA A 236 -12.36 -2.50 -18.58
CA ALA A 236 -11.45 -2.70 -17.47
C ALA A 236 -10.73 -4.07 -17.53
N TRP A 237 -9.40 -4.07 -17.47
CA TRP A 237 -8.58 -5.27 -17.55
C TRP A 237 -7.56 -5.31 -16.41
N ILE A 238 -7.81 -6.17 -15.45
CA ILE A 238 -7.06 -6.24 -14.19
C ILE A 238 -5.97 -7.31 -14.26
N THR A 239 -4.78 -7.00 -13.73
CA THR A 239 -3.65 -7.91 -13.61
C THR A 239 -3.23 -8.09 -12.14
N PRO A 240 -2.52 -9.17 -11.75
CA PRO A 240 -1.98 -9.29 -10.39
C PRO A 240 -1.03 -8.14 -10.02
N LYS A 241 -0.36 -7.50 -11.00
CA LYS A 241 0.46 -6.30 -10.78
C LYS A 241 -0.40 -5.16 -10.23
N ASP A 242 -1.60 -4.96 -10.78
CA ASP A 242 -2.49 -3.89 -10.33
C ASP A 242 -2.90 -4.09 -8.87
N LEU A 243 -3.24 -5.33 -8.48
CA LEU A 243 -3.55 -5.66 -7.08
C LEU A 243 -2.31 -5.63 -6.17
N SER A 244 -1.11 -5.74 -6.72
CA SER A 244 0.13 -5.57 -5.94
C SER A 244 0.39 -4.12 -5.57
N ILE A 245 -0.02 -3.18 -6.41
CA ILE A 245 0.16 -1.74 -6.26
C ILE A 245 -1.05 -1.14 -5.50
N ASN A 246 -2.26 -1.38 -6.00
CA ASN A 246 -3.49 -0.95 -5.36
C ASN A 246 -3.99 -2.04 -4.40
N LYS A 247 -3.97 -1.74 -3.10
CA LYS A 247 -4.40 -2.64 -2.01
C LYS A 247 -5.87 -2.46 -1.64
N SER A 248 -6.64 -1.70 -2.43
CA SER A 248 -8.07 -1.51 -2.21
C SER A 248 -8.82 -2.84 -2.32
N LYS A 249 -9.83 -3.00 -1.49
CA LYS A 249 -10.76 -4.13 -1.57
C LYS A 249 -11.60 -4.09 -2.85
N PHE A 250 -12.00 -2.88 -3.27
CA PHE A 250 -12.82 -2.66 -4.46
C PHE A 250 -11.95 -2.12 -5.60
N VAL A 251 -12.01 -2.79 -6.76
CA VAL A 251 -11.18 -2.46 -7.93
C VAL A 251 -12.06 -2.32 -9.17
N SER A 252 -11.96 -1.17 -9.84
CA SER A 252 -12.72 -0.87 -11.07
C SER A 252 -11.85 -0.87 -12.34
N HIS A 253 -10.54 -0.59 -12.22
CA HIS A 253 -9.60 -0.50 -13.34
C HIS A 253 -8.22 -1.02 -12.96
N GLY A 254 -7.45 -1.45 -13.98
CA GLY A 254 -6.01 -1.69 -13.91
C GLY A 254 -5.19 -0.53 -14.48
N GLU A 255 -3.91 -0.81 -14.74
CA GLU A 255 -3.00 0.13 -15.41
C GLU A 255 -3.41 0.40 -16.87
N ASN A 256 -4.01 -0.58 -17.53
CA ASN A 256 -4.48 -0.49 -18.91
C ASN A 256 -5.83 -1.16 -19.04
N ASP A 257 -6.68 -0.60 -19.87
CA ASP A 257 -7.92 -1.21 -20.33
C ASP A 257 -7.72 -1.93 -21.67
N ILE A 258 -8.65 -2.79 -22.04
CA ILE A 258 -8.68 -3.40 -23.36
C ILE A 258 -9.81 -2.82 -24.21
N THR A 259 -9.58 -2.77 -25.54
CA THR A 259 -10.60 -2.38 -26.49
C THR A 259 -11.58 -3.53 -26.74
N GLU A 260 -12.74 -3.24 -27.34
CA GLU A 260 -13.64 -4.29 -27.81
C GLU A 260 -12.96 -5.26 -28.81
N LEU A 261 -12.03 -4.73 -29.61
CA LEU A 261 -11.25 -5.56 -30.53
C LEU A 261 -10.33 -6.52 -29.75
N GLY A 262 -9.69 -6.04 -28.68
CA GLY A 262 -8.90 -6.86 -27.77
C GLY A 262 -9.73 -7.94 -27.08
N LEU A 263 -10.92 -7.59 -26.62
CA LEU A 263 -11.87 -8.55 -26.04
C LEU A 263 -12.27 -9.63 -27.04
N LYS A 264 -12.72 -9.24 -28.24
CA LYS A 264 -13.15 -10.18 -29.30
C LYS A 264 -12.03 -11.11 -29.79
N ASN A 265 -10.78 -10.68 -29.73
CA ASN A 265 -9.62 -11.47 -30.17
C ASN A 265 -8.86 -12.15 -29.02
N SER A 266 -9.49 -12.28 -27.85
CA SER A 266 -8.97 -12.99 -26.70
C SER A 266 -10.04 -13.88 -26.07
N SER A 267 -9.66 -14.70 -25.08
CA SER A 267 -10.59 -15.48 -24.27
C SER A 267 -10.96 -14.75 -22.95
N ALA A 268 -10.74 -13.44 -22.90
CA ALA A 268 -11.15 -12.65 -21.74
C ALA A 268 -12.68 -12.58 -21.67
N ALA A 269 -13.22 -12.81 -20.48
CA ALA A 269 -14.65 -12.75 -20.23
C ALA A 269 -14.95 -11.53 -19.34
N ILE A 270 -15.98 -10.78 -19.68
CA ILE A 270 -16.51 -9.72 -18.81
C ILE A 270 -17.20 -10.39 -17.62
N MET A 271 -16.82 -9.98 -16.43
CA MET A 271 -17.41 -10.42 -15.17
C MET A 271 -18.19 -9.24 -14.54
N PRO A 272 -19.34 -9.51 -13.91
CA PRO A 272 -20.16 -8.45 -13.31
C PRO A 272 -19.54 -7.86 -12.04
N GLU A 273 -20.05 -6.71 -11.63
CA GLU A 273 -19.83 -6.14 -10.30
C GLU A 273 -20.09 -7.18 -9.21
N GLY A 274 -19.31 -7.14 -8.13
CA GLY A 274 -19.39 -8.10 -7.02
C GLY A 274 -18.62 -9.40 -7.26
N THR A 275 -18.02 -9.61 -8.45
CA THR A 275 -17.13 -10.74 -8.68
C THR A 275 -15.94 -10.67 -7.73
N VAL A 276 -15.59 -11.80 -7.08
CA VAL A 276 -14.40 -11.89 -6.24
C VAL A 276 -13.21 -12.30 -7.11
N LEU A 277 -12.31 -11.36 -7.31
CA LEU A 277 -11.06 -11.53 -8.06
C LEU A 277 -10.05 -12.30 -7.20
N PHE A 278 -9.45 -13.36 -7.76
CA PHE A 278 -8.46 -14.18 -7.06
C PHE A 278 -7.25 -14.42 -7.96
N SER A 279 -6.08 -13.92 -7.55
CA SER A 279 -4.83 -14.20 -8.28
C SER A 279 -4.39 -15.64 -8.06
N SER A 280 -4.24 -16.38 -9.15
CA SER A 280 -3.90 -17.80 -9.13
C SER A 280 -2.40 -18.08 -9.21
N ARG A 281 -1.57 -17.03 -9.44
CA ARG A 281 -0.10 -17.11 -9.56
C ARG A 281 0.56 -15.73 -9.38
N ALA A 282 1.81 -15.73 -9.02
CA ALA A 282 2.78 -14.63 -9.01
C ALA A 282 2.36 -13.32 -8.33
N PRO A 283 1.96 -13.31 -7.07
CA PRO A 283 1.74 -14.43 -6.14
C PRO A 283 0.31 -14.98 -6.20
N ILE A 284 0.07 -16.14 -5.60
CA ILE A 284 -1.27 -16.65 -5.31
C ILE A 284 -1.85 -15.83 -4.16
N GLY A 285 -3.18 -15.54 -4.21
CA GLY A 285 -3.93 -15.05 -3.05
C GLY A 285 -4.09 -13.53 -2.96
N TYR A 286 -3.81 -12.74 -4.00
CA TYR A 286 -4.40 -11.41 -4.06
C TYR A 286 -5.90 -11.53 -4.29
N ILE A 287 -6.69 -10.94 -3.40
CA ILE A 287 -8.15 -11.00 -3.41
C ILE A 287 -8.69 -9.57 -3.41
N ALA A 288 -9.60 -9.29 -4.35
CA ALA A 288 -10.33 -8.03 -4.46
C ALA A 288 -11.75 -8.28 -4.95
N ILE A 289 -12.60 -7.26 -4.90
CA ILE A 289 -13.97 -7.31 -5.40
C ILE A 289 -14.08 -6.36 -6.59
N ALA A 290 -14.68 -6.82 -7.68
CA ALA A 290 -14.97 -5.98 -8.83
C ALA A 290 -15.99 -4.90 -8.46
N ALA A 291 -15.61 -3.63 -8.61
CA ALA A 291 -16.47 -2.47 -8.33
C ALA A 291 -17.37 -2.07 -9.51
N GLY A 292 -17.30 -2.80 -10.60
CA GLY A 292 -18.07 -2.68 -11.83
C GLY A 292 -17.79 -3.88 -12.73
N GLU A 293 -18.16 -3.80 -14.01
CA GLU A 293 -17.78 -4.83 -14.98
C GLU A 293 -16.26 -4.81 -15.24
N VAL A 294 -15.62 -5.98 -15.14
CA VAL A 294 -14.17 -6.12 -15.34
C VAL A 294 -13.82 -7.37 -16.14
N THR A 295 -12.67 -7.34 -16.78
CA THR A 295 -11.96 -8.52 -17.28
C THR A 295 -10.63 -8.70 -16.56
N THR A 296 -9.98 -9.84 -16.67
CA THR A 296 -8.69 -10.11 -16.04
C THR A 296 -7.71 -10.80 -16.99
N ASN A 297 -6.43 -10.76 -16.66
CA ASN A 297 -5.44 -11.55 -17.36
C ASN A 297 -5.49 -13.02 -16.89
N GLN A 298 -4.71 -13.91 -17.56
CA GLN A 298 -4.66 -15.35 -17.25
C GLN A 298 -4.16 -15.68 -15.83
N GLY A 299 -3.61 -14.70 -15.11
CA GLY A 299 -3.18 -14.86 -13.71
C GLY A 299 -4.31 -14.92 -12.69
N PHE A 300 -5.55 -14.86 -13.13
CA PHE A 300 -6.72 -14.93 -12.24
C PHE A 300 -7.56 -16.19 -12.46
N LYS A 301 -8.17 -16.63 -11.36
CA LYS A 301 -9.26 -17.58 -11.30
C LYS A 301 -10.32 -16.99 -10.37
N SER A 302 -11.08 -16.03 -10.91
CA SER A 302 -12.07 -15.26 -10.16
C SER A 302 -13.35 -16.06 -9.95
N VAL A 303 -14.12 -15.71 -8.95
CA VAL A 303 -15.40 -16.35 -8.64
C VAL A 303 -16.52 -15.32 -8.79
N VAL A 304 -17.46 -15.58 -9.71
CA VAL A 304 -18.71 -14.86 -9.78
C VAL A 304 -19.70 -15.54 -8.81
N PRO A 305 -20.02 -14.92 -7.66
CA PRO A 305 -20.85 -15.56 -6.64
C PRO A 305 -22.27 -15.84 -7.18
N LYS A 306 -22.87 -16.95 -6.76
CA LYS A 306 -24.31 -17.13 -6.96
C LYS A 306 -25.08 -16.10 -6.12
N PRO A 307 -26.22 -15.58 -6.60
CA PRO A 307 -26.98 -14.56 -5.86
C PRO A 307 -27.34 -14.97 -4.43
N GLU A 308 -27.69 -16.25 -4.22
CA GLU A 308 -28.04 -16.81 -2.93
C GLU A 308 -26.86 -16.99 -1.97
N ILE A 309 -25.63 -17.02 -2.49
CA ILE A 309 -24.39 -17.12 -1.68
C ILE A 309 -23.88 -15.72 -1.30
N GLY A 310 -23.86 -14.81 -2.24
CA GLY A 310 -23.45 -13.43 -2.04
C GLY A 310 -21.93 -13.20 -2.06
N THR A 311 -21.54 -12.00 -2.51
CA THR A 311 -20.13 -11.57 -2.57
C THR A 311 -19.42 -11.59 -1.20
N PRO A 312 -20.03 -11.13 -0.09
CA PRO A 312 -19.36 -11.12 1.19
C PRO A 312 -18.89 -12.49 1.65
N PHE A 313 -19.76 -13.51 1.52
CA PHE A 313 -19.39 -14.87 1.91
C PHE A 313 -18.23 -15.39 1.07
N VAL A 314 -18.29 -15.29 -0.26
CA VAL A 314 -17.23 -15.79 -1.16
C VAL A 314 -15.91 -15.06 -0.89
N TYR A 315 -15.93 -13.76 -0.63
CA TYR A 315 -14.74 -12.96 -0.33
C TYR A 315 -14.03 -13.47 0.94
N PHE A 316 -14.75 -13.59 2.05
CA PHE A 316 -14.16 -14.06 3.30
C PHE A 316 -13.84 -15.56 3.29
N PHE A 317 -14.63 -16.36 2.58
CA PHE A 317 -14.34 -17.76 2.35
C PHE A 317 -12.98 -17.94 1.67
N LEU A 318 -12.73 -17.24 0.57
CA LEU A 318 -11.44 -17.31 -0.15
C LEU A 318 -10.27 -16.83 0.71
N LYS A 319 -10.45 -15.80 1.53
CA LYS A 319 -9.43 -15.34 2.49
C LYS A 319 -9.13 -16.41 3.53
N ASN A 320 -10.16 -17.00 4.13
CA ASN A 320 -10.02 -18.02 5.16
C ASN A 320 -9.42 -19.33 4.63
N THR A 321 -9.77 -19.70 3.39
CA THR A 321 -9.35 -20.96 2.75
C THR A 321 -8.03 -20.82 1.99
N LEU A 322 -7.42 -19.64 1.94
CA LEU A 322 -6.19 -19.37 1.18
C LEU A 322 -5.07 -20.39 1.46
N PRO A 323 -4.75 -20.78 2.71
CA PRO A 323 -3.71 -21.78 2.98
C PRO A 323 -4.00 -23.14 2.32
N VAL A 324 -5.27 -23.54 2.26
CA VAL A 324 -5.70 -24.79 1.60
C VAL A 324 -5.51 -24.67 0.09
N ILE A 325 -5.94 -23.53 -0.49
CA ILE A 325 -5.80 -23.25 -1.94
C ILE A 325 -4.32 -23.24 -2.35
N GLU A 326 -3.45 -22.59 -1.57
CA GLU A 326 -2.00 -22.60 -1.79
C GLU A 326 -1.39 -24.01 -1.70
N GLY A 327 -1.89 -24.83 -0.77
CA GLY A 327 -1.50 -26.22 -0.63
C GLY A 327 -1.90 -27.10 -1.83
N MET A 328 -2.98 -26.76 -2.53
CA MET A 328 -3.45 -27.44 -3.74
C MET A 328 -2.76 -26.94 -5.04
N ALA A 329 -1.98 -25.86 -4.98
CA ALA A 329 -1.29 -25.31 -6.12
C ALA A 329 -0.21 -26.26 -6.64
N SER A 330 -0.06 -26.36 -7.96
CA SER A 330 0.92 -27.21 -8.64
C SER A 330 1.98 -26.36 -9.35
N GLY A 331 3.12 -26.96 -9.66
CA GLY A 331 4.25 -26.33 -10.34
C GLY A 331 5.55 -26.41 -9.52
N SER A 332 6.66 -26.81 -10.18
CA SER A 332 7.96 -27.00 -9.51
C SER A 332 8.71 -25.67 -9.28
N THR A 333 8.63 -24.75 -10.23
CA THR A 333 9.35 -23.48 -10.19
C THR A 333 8.40 -22.31 -9.82
N PHE A 334 7.21 -22.30 -10.41
CA PHE A 334 6.18 -21.31 -10.12
C PHE A 334 4.88 -22.04 -9.81
N LYS A 335 4.42 -21.92 -8.59
CA LYS A 335 3.12 -22.49 -8.19
C LYS A 335 1.99 -21.74 -8.86
N GLU A 336 1.00 -22.47 -9.35
CA GLU A 336 -0.24 -21.93 -9.91
C GLU A 336 -1.43 -22.78 -9.49
N VAL A 337 -2.55 -22.13 -9.22
CA VAL A 337 -3.86 -22.75 -9.01
C VAL A 337 -4.56 -22.82 -10.36
N SER A 338 -4.72 -24.03 -10.91
CA SER A 338 -5.45 -24.22 -12.17
C SER A 338 -6.94 -23.93 -12.03
N GLY A 339 -7.63 -23.68 -13.14
CA GLY A 339 -9.09 -23.51 -13.12
C GLY A 339 -9.83 -24.74 -12.58
N SER A 340 -9.33 -25.94 -12.89
CA SER A 340 -9.88 -27.19 -12.35
C SER A 340 -9.63 -27.30 -10.83
N THR A 341 -8.41 -26.97 -10.39
CA THR A 341 -8.08 -26.95 -8.95
C THR A 341 -8.99 -25.99 -8.19
N MET A 342 -9.13 -24.74 -8.70
CA MET A 342 -9.99 -23.72 -8.07
C MET A 342 -11.45 -24.18 -7.96
N LYS A 343 -11.99 -24.77 -9.02
CA LYS A 343 -13.37 -25.32 -9.03
C LYS A 343 -13.61 -26.38 -7.97
N ASN A 344 -12.61 -27.21 -7.69
CA ASN A 344 -12.70 -28.37 -6.80
C ASN A 344 -12.15 -28.10 -5.39
N VAL A 345 -11.84 -26.85 -5.03
CA VAL A 345 -11.52 -26.51 -3.64
C VAL A 345 -12.73 -26.84 -2.76
N PRO A 346 -12.57 -27.63 -1.69
CA PRO A 346 -13.67 -27.98 -0.81
C PRO A 346 -14.30 -26.76 -0.15
N ALA A 347 -15.62 -26.74 -0.09
CA ALA A 347 -16.37 -25.65 0.51
C ALA A 347 -17.56 -26.21 1.30
N VAL A 348 -17.83 -25.64 2.45
CA VAL A 348 -19.07 -25.83 3.18
C VAL A 348 -20.11 -24.89 2.60
N ILE A 349 -21.33 -25.39 2.36
CA ILE A 349 -22.44 -24.63 1.80
C ILE A 349 -23.41 -24.33 2.96
N PRO A 350 -23.36 -23.13 3.54
CA PRO A 350 -24.27 -22.76 4.63
C PRO A 350 -25.71 -22.65 4.13
N ASP A 351 -26.65 -22.73 5.08
CA ASP A 351 -28.06 -22.49 4.80
C ASP A 351 -28.34 -21.05 4.37
N ALA A 352 -29.47 -20.87 3.66
CA ALA A 352 -29.83 -19.58 3.08
C ALA A 352 -30.10 -18.49 4.14
N GLU A 353 -30.59 -18.85 5.32
CA GLU A 353 -30.87 -17.91 6.39
C GLU A 353 -29.57 -17.30 6.97
N THR A 354 -28.59 -18.15 7.25
CA THR A 354 -27.27 -17.73 7.76
C THR A 354 -26.51 -16.90 6.73
N LEU A 355 -26.56 -17.27 5.44
CA LEU A 355 -25.98 -16.50 4.35
C LEU A 355 -26.64 -15.11 4.20
N ALA A 356 -27.97 -15.04 4.26
CA ALA A 356 -28.71 -13.77 4.19
C ALA A 356 -28.34 -12.88 5.38
N LYS A 357 -28.34 -13.40 6.59
CA LYS A 357 -27.97 -12.67 7.80
C LYS A 357 -26.55 -12.09 7.71
N PHE A 358 -25.59 -12.85 7.18
CA PHE A 358 -24.23 -12.36 6.97
C PHE A 358 -24.16 -11.31 5.87
N SER A 359 -24.88 -11.50 4.77
CA SER A 359 -24.93 -10.54 3.66
C SER A 359 -25.53 -9.21 4.10
N ASP A 360 -26.63 -9.22 4.87
CA ASP A 360 -27.28 -8.03 5.41
C ASP A 360 -26.37 -7.26 6.38
N PHE A 361 -25.60 -7.99 7.21
CA PHE A 361 -24.61 -7.38 8.09
C PHE A 361 -23.48 -6.74 7.29
N CYS A 362 -22.97 -7.39 6.26
CA CYS A 362 -21.85 -6.92 5.46
C CYS A 362 -22.22 -5.81 4.46
N ALA A 363 -23.45 -5.72 4.02
CA ALA A 363 -23.86 -4.75 2.99
C ALA A 363 -23.52 -3.30 3.34
N PRO A 364 -23.90 -2.74 4.52
CA PRO A 364 -23.54 -1.39 4.90
C PRO A 364 -22.02 -1.23 5.13
N ILE A 365 -21.33 -2.26 5.62
CA ILE A 365 -19.88 -2.27 5.82
C ILE A 365 -19.17 -2.14 4.47
N PHE A 366 -19.51 -2.97 3.49
CA PHE A 366 -18.89 -2.96 2.16
C PHE A 366 -19.18 -1.63 1.43
N ALA A 367 -20.39 -1.13 1.53
CA ALA A 367 -20.74 0.18 0.97
C ALA A 367 -19.90 1.30 1.58
N GLN A 368 -19.72 1.31 2.91
CA GLN A 368 -18.89 2.30 3.60
C GLN A 368 -17.41 2.15 3.25
N GLN A 369 -16.89 0.93 3.18
CA GLN A 369 -15.51 0.65 2.79
C GLN A 369 -15.21 1.18 1.37
N ARG A 370 -16.11 0.92 0.41
CA ARG A 370 -16.00 1.44 -0.96
C ARG A 370 -15.93 2.97 -0.99
N ILE A 371 -16.82 3.64 -0.27
CA ILE A 371 -16.84 5.11 -0.17
C ILE A 371 -15.51 5.63 0.41
N LEU A 372 -14.98 5.00 1.45
CA LEU A 372 -13.71 5.39 2.08
C LEU A 372 -12.52 5.21 1.13
N GLU A 373 -12.48 4.14 0.34
CA GLU A 373 -11.45 3.89 -0.67
C GLU A 373 -11.51 4.92 -1.80
N GLU A 374 -12.70 5.22 -2.32
CA GLU A 374 -12.91 6.26 -3.35
C GLU A 374 -12.54 7.66 -2.85
N GLN A 375 -12.89 7.99 -1.59
CA GLN A 375 -12.47 9.23 -0.96
C GLN A 375 -10.95 9.30 -0.82
N ASN A 376 -10.29 8.23 -0.41
CA ASN A 376 -8.84 8.20 -0.26
C ASN A 376 -8.13 8.37 -1.61
N GLN A 377 -8.63 7.76 -2.68
CA GLN A 377 -8.11 7.97 -4.03
C GLN A 377 -8.25 9.43 -4.46
N SER A 378 -9.40 10.06 -4.21
CA SER A 378 -9.64 11.47 -4.53
C SER A 378 -8.75 12.39 -3.71
N LEU A 379 -8.60 12.13 -2.41
CA LEU A 379 -7.72 12.90 -1.52
C LEU A 379 -6.25 12.76 -1.89
N ALA A 380 -5.79 11.57 -2.27
CA ALA A 380 -4.43 11.33 -2.74
C ALA A 380 -4.16 12.12 -4.03
N THR A 381 -5.08 12.06 -4.99
CA THR A 381 -4.98 12.83 -6.25
C THR A 381 -4.96 14.34 -5.99
N LEU A 382 -5.83 14.82 -5.09
CA LEU A 382 -5.85 16.24 -4.69
C LEU A 382 -4.52 16.65 -4.06
N ARG A 383 -4.01 15.88 -3.10
CA ARG A 383 -2.72 16.12 -2.46
C ARG A 383 -1.58 16.19 -3.47
N ASP A 384 -1.50 15.21 -4.37
CA ASP A 384 -0.40 15.07 -5.33
C ASP A 384 -0.42 16.21 -6.38
N ASN A 385 -1.61 16.72 -6.71
CA ASN A 385 -1.78 17.89 -7.57
C ASN A 385 -1.47 19.23 -6.85
N LEU A 386 -1.84 19.33 -5.58
CA LEU A 386 -1.60 20.54 -4.79
C LEU A 386 -0.14 20.69 -4.37
N LEU A 387 0.51 19.60 -4.00
CA LEU A 387 1.83 19.61 -3.39
C LEU A 387 2.88 20.37 -4.22
N PRO A 388 3.08 20.12 -5.54
CA PRO A 388 4.04 20.88 -6.34
C PRO A 388 3.71 22.38 -6.42
N LYS A 389 2.43 22.73 -6.49
CA LYS A 389 1.95 24.11 -6.61
C LYS A 389 2.13 24.90 -5.32
N LEU A 390 1.91 24.25 -4.18
CA LEU A 390 2.16 24.83 -2.86
C LEU A 390 3.67 25.04 -2.64
N MET A 391 4.49 24.06 -3.04
CA MET A 391 5.94 24.15 -2.90
C MET A 391 6.59 25.18 -3.81
N SER A 392 6.04 25.42 -5.00
CA SER A 392 6.53 26.44 -5.94
C SER A 392 6.01 27.85 -5.63
N GLY A 393 5.00 28.00 -4.75
CA GLY A 393 4.33 29.26 -4.51
C GLY A 393 3.33 29.67 -5.60
N GLU A 394 3.01 28.79 -6.54
CA GLU A 394 1.95 29.01 -7.54
C GLU A 394 0.59 29.23 -6.86
N ILE A 395 0.36 28.56 -5.74
CA ILE A 395 -0.80 28.80 -4.87
C ILE A 395 -0.34 29.64 -3.67
N ASP A 396 -0.91 30.84 -3.55
CA ASP A 396 -0.70 31.70 -2.39
C ASP A 396 -1.52 31.22 -1.20
N VAL A 397 -0.83 30.73 -0.18
CA VAL A 397 -1.44 30.24 1.07
C VAL A 397 -1.60 31.33 2.13
N SER A 398 -1.12 32.55 1.91
CA SER A 398 -1.19 33.63 2.91
C SER A 398 -2.63 34.05 3.24
N ALA A 399 -3.54 33.89 2.29
CA ALA A 399 -4.95 34.21 2.41
C ALA A 399 -5.87 33.04 2.74
N VAL A 400 -5.34 31.80 2.81
CA VAL A 400 -6.15 30.61 3.12
C VAL A 400 -6.51 30.63 4.61
N GLN A 401 -7.81 30.69 4.91
CA GLN A 401 -8.33 30.43 6.26
C GLN A 401 -8.54 28.91 6.41
N LEU A 402 -7.85 28.30 7.36
CA LEU A 402 -7.94 26.87 7.71
C LEU A 402 -8.78 26.69 8.96
#